data_43e4a31a7b522aeefdf4cbfcea800064
#
_entry.id   43e4a31a7b522aeefdf4cbfcea800064
#
_cell.length_a   1.000
_cell.length_b   1.000
_cell.length_c   1.000
_cell.angle_alpha   90.00
_cell.angle_beta   90.00
_cell.angle_gamma   90.00
#
_symmetry.space_group_name_H-M   'P 1'
#
loop_
_entity.id
_entity.type
_entity.pdbx_description
1 polymer ?
#
loop_
_entity_poly.entity_id
_entity_poly.type
_entity_poly.pdbx_seq_one_letter_code
_entity_poly.pdbx_strand_id
1 'polypeptide(L)'
;GQLAKKVAAVVRAGAGAAQALYPVDIQIDNERSERYTVLHIAAPDTPGFLYEFTNALAINRIYVARVTVGSVGSRVMDTLYVTDEQGQKITTPERQRELRAATVLIKHFTHLLPQCPDPETALLHFREFLGELFSRPNWPDELASLERHEVLDALARLLGVSEFLWDDFLRMQHANLFPVVRDVDDLAAARTRTQLQALLRTEIEAAPDVAARKDALNAFK
;
A
#
# COMPACT_ATOMS: atom_id res chain seq x y z
N GLY A 1 -12.31 3.10 13.72
CA GLY A 1 -12.71 2.58 15.03
C GLY A 1 -11.68 2.81 16.13
N GLN A 2 -12.00 2.41 17.38
CA GLN A 2 -11.16 2.65 18.56
C GLN A 2 -9.73 2.09 18.45
N LEU A 3 -9.53 0.99 17.74
CA LEU A 3 -8.21 0.36 17.61
C LEU A 3 -7.30 1.18 16.69
N ALA A 4 -7.83 1.73 15.59
CA ALA A 4 -7.08 2.64 14.71
C ALA A 4 -6.58 3.88 15.48
N LYS A 5 -7.42 4.45 16.36
CA LYS A 5 -7.02 5.57 17.24
C LYS A 5 -5.88 5.20 18.18
N LYS A 6 -5.91 4.00 18.76
CA LYS A 6 -4.82 3.51 19.63
C LYS A 6 -3.53 3.30 18.84
N VAL A 7 -3.60 2.70 17.65
CA VAL A 7 -2.43 2.55 16.77
C VAL A 7 -1.86 3.91 16.39
N ALA A 8 -2.69 4.86 15.94
CA ALA A 8 -2.26 6.21 15.60
C ALA A 8 -1.61 6.95 16.79
N ALA A 9 -2.12 6.75 18.02
CA ALA A 9 -1.53 7.34 19.22
C ALA A 9 -0.12 6.77 19.50
N VAL A 10 0.07 5.45 19.35
CA VAL A 10 1.38 4.80 19.51
C VAL A 10 2.36 5.27 18.43
N VAL A 11 1.90 5.39 17.19
CA VAL A 11 2.69 5.89 16.06
C VAL A 11 3.15 7.32 16.30
N ARG A 12 2.27 8.21 16.76
CA ARG A 12 2.62 9.61 17.10
C ARG A 12 3.64 9.70 18.24
N ALA A 13 3.54 8.81 19.23
CA ALA A 13 4.47 8.80 20.36
C ALA A 13 5.86 8.27 19.97
N GLY A 14 5.96 7.44 18.94
CA GLY A 14 7.19 6.81 18.45
C GLY A 14 7.86 7.55 17.27
N ALA A 15 7.40 8.75 16.89
CA ALA A 15 7.96 9.52 15.78
C ALA A 15 9.39 9.99 16.09
N GLY A 16 10.36 9.09 15.93
CA GLY A 16 11.80 9.33 15.92
C GLY A 16 12.36 9.14 14.52
N ALA A 17 13.55 9.70 14.26
CA ALA A 17 14.20 9.83 12.95
C ALA A 17 13.95 8.64 12.00
N ALA A 18 13.65 8.96 10.74
CA ALA A 18 13.48 7.99 9.66
C ALA A 18 14.69 7.06 9.59
N GLN A 19 14.54 5.84 10.07
CA GLN A 19 15.52 4.78 9.84
C GLN A 19 15.38 4.29 8.40
N ALA A 20 16.52 4.02 7.75
CA ALA A 20 16.52 3.43 6.42
C ALA A 20 15.66 2.15 6.39
N LEU A 21 14.85 2.01 5.35
CA LEU A 21 14.08 0.80 5.09
C LEU A 21 15.05 -0.39 4.94
N TYR A 22 15.03 -1.28 5.91
CA TYR A 22 15.74 -2.55 5.81
C TYR A 22 14.90 -3.55 4.99
N PRO A 23 15.54 -4.47 4.25
CA PRO A 23 14.81 -5.47 3.51
C PRO A 23 13.89 -6.26 4.46
N VAL A 24 12.66 -6.47 4.03
CA VAL A 24 11.71 -7.37 4.67
C VAL A 24 12.01 -8.78 4.20
N ASP A 25 12.44 -9.65 5.11
CA ASP A 25 12.66 -11.06 4.81
C ASP A 25 11.36 -11.82 5.03
N ILE A 26 10.88 -12.48 3.96
CA ILE A 26 9.60 -13.20 3.96
C ILE A 26 9.84 -14.61 3.45
N GLN A 27 9.54 -15.58 4.30
CA GLN A 27 9.61 -16.99 3.97
C GLN A 27 8.22 -17.62 4.10
N ILE A 28 7.79 -18.30 3.05
CA ILE A 28 6.53 -19.07 3.03
C ILE A 28 6.91 -20.54 3.12
N ASP A 29 6.48 -21.19 4.19
CA ASP A 29 6.79 -22.58 4.49
C ASP A 29 5.48 -23.41 4.54
N ASN A 30 5.33 -24.32 3.60
CA ASN A 30 4.20 -25.24 3.53
C ASN A 30 4.50 -26.62 4.13
N GLU A 31 5.76 -26.87 4.54
CA GLU A 31 6.18 -28.16 5.11
C GLU A 31 6.07 -28.17 6.64
N ARG A 32 6.17 -27.01 7.28
CA ARG A 32 6.20 -26.85 8.74
C ARG A 32 4.89 -27.21 9.43
N SER A 33 3.77 -27.22 8.72
CA SER A 33 2.46 -27.55 9.25
C SER A 33 1.67 -28.39 8.25
N GLU A 34 0.98 -29.42 8.72
CA GLU A 34 0.10 -30.22 7.87
C GLU A 34 -1.13 -29.42 7.40
N ARG A 35 -1.59 -28.48 8.21
CA ARG A 35 -2.87 -27.77 8.02
C ARG A 35 -2.70 -26.33 7.50
N TYR A 36 -1.62 -25.65 7.83
CA TYR A 36 -1.45 -24.22 7.56
C TYR A 36 -0.26 -23.93 6.65
N THR A 37 -0.38 -22.90 5.85
CA THR A 37 0.79 -22.21 5.33
C THR A 37 1.41 -21.39 6.45
N VAL A 38 2.71 -21.51 6.67
CA VAL A 38 3.44 -20.76 7.68
C VAL A 38 4.21 -19.63 7.02
N LEU A 39 3.93 -18.42 7.46
CA LEU A 39 4.59 -17.21 6.97
C LEU A 39 5.53 -16.71 8.04
N HIS A 40 6.83 -16.64 7.75
CA HIS A 40 7.84 -16.03 8.58
C HIS A 40 8.21 -14.66 8.03
N ILE A 41 8.12 -13.63 8.87
CA ILE A 41 8.43 -12.25 8.53
C ILE A 41 9.49 -11.75 9.49
N ALA A 42 10.68 -11.41 8.97
CA ALA A 42 11.76 -10.82 9.75
C ALA A 42 12.01 -9.39 9.26
N ALA A 43 11.73 -8.40 10.10
CA ALA A 43 11.83 -6.99 9.75
C ALA A 43 12.01 -6.12 11.00
N PRO A 44 12.39 -4.83 10.88
CA PRO A 44 12.29 -3.88 11.99
C PRO A 44 10.87 -3.81 12.54
N ASP A 45 10.73 -3.55 13.83
CA ASP A 45 9.41 -3.33 14.42
C ASP A 45 8.77 -2.06 13.84
N THR A 46 7.53 -2.19 13.41
CA THR A 46 6.74 -1.06 12.90
C THR A 46 5.38 -1.06 13.58
N PRO A 47 5.08 0.01 14.36
CA PRO A 47 3.80 0.11 15.05
C PRO A 47 2.62 -0.03 14.08
N GLY A 48 1.65 -0.87 14.44
CA GLY A 48 0.46 -1.10 13.64
C GLY A 48 0.59 -2.15 12.53
N PHE A 49 1.79 -2.67 12.24
CA PHE A 49 1.98 -3.63 11.15
C PHE A 49 1.05 -4.85 11.25
N LEU A 50 1.07 -5.58 12.34
CA LEU A 50 0.24 -6.78 12.48
C LEU A 50 -1.25 -6.49 12.34
N TYR A 51 -1.69 -5.33 12.82
CA TYR A 51 -3.08 -4.90 12.68
C TYR A 51 -3.47 -4.67 11.23
N GLU A 52 -2.70 -3.88 10.49
CA GLU A 52 -2.98 -3.62 9.07
C GLU A 52 -2.75 -4.86 8.20
N PHE A 53 -1.75 -5.67 8.56
CA PHE A 53 -1.46 -6.89 7.82
C PHE A 53 -2.60 -7.92 7.97
N THR A 54 -3.13 -8.14 9.18
CA THR A 54 -4.26 -9.05 9.37
C THR A 54 -5.53 -8.54 8.69
N ASN A 55 -5.77 -7.23 8.63
CA ASN A 55 -6.87 -6.65 7.87
C ASN A 55 -6.70 -6.90 6.36
N ALA A 56 -5.49 -6.65 5.83
CA ALA A 56 -5.19 -6.87 4.42
C ALA A 56 -5.30 -8.34 4.01
N LEU A 57 -4.84 -9.26 4.87
CA LEU A 57 -5.03 -10.69 4.64
C LEU A 57 -6.52 -11.05 4.58
N ALA A 58 -7.35 -10.49 5.48
CA ALA A 58 -8.79 -10.72 5.48
C ALA A 58 -9.47 -10.19 4.20
N ILE A 59 -9.07 -9.01 3.70
CA ILE A 59 -9.54 -8.47 2.41
C ILE A 59 -9.18 -9.43 1.26
N ASN A 60 -7.98 -10.02 1.31
CA ASN A 60 -7.51 -11.01 0.33
C ASN A 60 -8.05 -12.44 0.57
N ARG A 61 -9.05 -12.61 1.45
CA ARG A 61 -9.63 -13.91 1.81
C ARG A 61 -8.60 -14.92 2.32
N ILE A 62 -7.61 -14.41 3.07
CA ILE A 62 -6.61 -15.20 3.78
C ILE A 62 -6.89 -15.08 5.27
N TYR A 63 -7.06 -16.22 5.92
CA TYR A 63 -7.44 -16.29 7.33
C TYR A 63 -6.27 -16.65 8.21
N VAL A 64 -6.07 -15.88 9.26
CA VAL A 64 -5.01 -16.08 10.24
C VAL A 64 -5.53 -16.92 11.39
N ALA A 65 -4.99 -18.12 11.55
CA ALA A 65 -5.36 -19.02 12.65
C ALA A 65 -4.53 -18.75 13.92
N ARG A 66 -3.25 -18.37 13.75
CA ARG A 66 -2.34 -18.11 14.88
C ARG A 66 -1.27 -17.12 14.45
N VAL A 67 -0.87 -16.26 15.38
CA VAL A 67 0.30 -15.39 15.26
C VAL A 67 1.22 -15.66 16.44
N THR A 68 2.51 -15.76 16.19
CA THR A 68 3.55 -15.79 17.21
C THR A 68 4.51 -14.64 16.92
N VAL A 69 4.71 -13.77 17.89
CA VAL A 69 5.64 -12.64 17.80
C VAL A 69 6.87 -12.96 18.61
N GLY A 70 8.03 -12.80 18.00
CA GLY A 70 9.33 -12.93 18.65
C GLY A 70 10.21 -11.75 18.30
N SER A 71 11.36 -11.64 18.95
CA SER A 71 12.36 -10.62 18.62
C SER A 71 13.78 -11.19 18.77
N VAL A 72 14.66 -10.79 17.86
CA VAL A 72 16.07 -11.10 17.90
C VAL A 72 16.85 -9.81 17.65
N GLY A 73 17.44 -9.26 18.72
CA GLY A 73 18.04 -7.92 18.67
C GLY A 73 17.00 -6.84 18.41
N SER A 74 17.20 -6.02 17.38
CA SER A 74 16.29 -4.96 16.95
C SER A 74 15.26 -5.41 15.89
N ARG A 75 15.25 -6.69 15.51
CA ARG A 75 14.33 -7.24 14.50
C ARG A 75 13.21 -8.02 15.18
N VAL A 76 12.01 -7.82 14.69
CA VAL A 76 10.84 -8.63 15.04
C VAL A 76 10.78 -9.83 14.11
N MET A 77 10.42 -10.98 14.67
CA MET A 77 10.25 -12.25 13.97
C MET A 77 8.81 -12.68 14.13
N ASP A 78 7.96 -12.31 13.18
CA ASP A 78 6.56 -12.67 13.18
C ASP A 78 6.35 -13.99 12.45
N THR A 79 5.62 -14.92 13.08
CA THR A 79 5.23 -16.18 12.45
C THR A 79 3.71 -16.27 12.43
N LEU A 80 3.13 -16.32 11.23
CA LEU A 80 1.69 -16.43 11.03
C LEU A 80 1.33 -17.78 10.42
N TYR A 81 0.28 -18.40 10.93
CA TYR A 81 -0.31 -19.62 10.40
C TYR A 81 -1.59 -19.26 9.68
N VAL A 82 -1.61 -19.42 8.35
CA VAL A 82 -2.66 -18.90 7.50
C VAL A 82 -3.27 -20.00 6.61
N THR A 83 -4.52 -19.78 6.19
CA THR A 83 -5.24 -20.59 5.20
C THR A 83 -5.95 -19.66 4.21
N ASP A 84 -6.41 -20.24 3.10
CA ASP A 84 -7.36 -19.58 2.21
C ASP A 84 -8.80 -19.61 2.80
N GLU A 85 -9.78 -19.15 2.03
CA GLU A 85 -11.20 -19.12 2.43
C GLU A 85 -11.83 -20.52 2.58
N GLN A 86 -11.25 -21.54 1.96
CA GLN A 86 -11.66 -22.94 2.08
C GLN A 86 -10.97 -23.67 3.25
N GLY A 87 -10.11 -22.99 4.00
CA GLY A 87 -9.32 -23.57 5.07
C GLY A 87 -8.13 -24.40 4.59
N GLN A 88 -7.72 -24.25 3.33
CA GLN A 88 -6.61 -24.96 2.72
C GLN A 88 -5.31 -24.16 2.77
N LYS A 89 -4.18 -24.84 2.58
CA LYS A 89 -2.87 -24.17 2.44
C LYS A 89 -2.80 -23.35 1.16
N ILE A 90 -2.02 -22.27 1.20
CA ILE A 90 -1.70 -21.42 0.05
C ILE A 90 -0.51 -22.04 -0.67
N THR A 91 -0.79 -22.89 -1.67
CA THR A 91 0.23 -23.68 -2.37
C THR A 91 0.54 -23.16 -3.77
N THR A 92 -0.38 -22.41 -4.39
CA THR A 92 -0.17 -21.90 -5.76
C THR A 92 0.87 -20.78 -5.78
N PRO A 93 1.80 -20.77 -6.75
CA PRO A 93 2.83 -19.73 -6.87
C PRO A 93 2.24 -18.32 -6.95
N GLU A 94 1.12 -18.15 -7.63
CA GLU A 94 0.43 -16.87 -7.81
C GLU A 94 -0.04 -16.32 -6.45
N ARG A 95 -0.74 -17.14 -5.66
CA ARG A 95 -1.24 -16.74 -4.33
C ARG A 95 -0.10 -16.50 -3.33
N GLN A 96 1.01 -17.24 -3.44
CA GLN A 96 2.20 -16.99 -2.64
C GLN A 96 2.88 -15.66 -3.03
N ARG A 97 2.91 -15.33 -4.32
CA ARG A 97 3.42 -14.04 -4.81
C ARG A 97 2.56 -12.88 -4.32
N GLU A 98 1.23 -13.00 -4.38
CA GLU A 98 0.30 -12.02 -3.81
C GLU A 98 0.54 -11.81 -2.30
N LEU A 99 0.69 -12.89 -1.55
CA LEU A 99 0.95 -12.85 -0.12
C LEU A 99 2.27 -12.14 0.21
N ARG A 100 3.35 -12.41 -0.55
CA ARG A 100 4.64 -11.70 -0.41
C ARG A 100 4.49 -10.21 -0.71
N ALA A 101 3.88 -9.88 -1.84
CA ALA A 101 3.68 -8.51 -2.29
C ALA A 101 2.85 -7.70 -1.28
N ALA A 102 1.75 -8.25 -0.78
CA ALA A 102 0.95 -7.63 0.27
C ALA A 102 1.77 -7.38 1.55
N THR A 103 2.58 -8.35 1.96
CA THR A 103 3.42 -8.22 3.16
C THR A 103 4.41 -7.08 3.04
N VAL A 104 5.12 -7.01 1.90
CA VAL A 104 6.09 -5.94 1.61
C VAL A 104 5.41 -4.57 1.64
N LEU A 105 4.32 -4.43 0.89
CA LEU A 105 3.58 -3.16 0.80
C LEU A 105 3.13 -2.65 2.17
N ILE A 106 2.51 -3.53 2.97
CA ILE A 106 1.98 -3.15 4.28
C ILE A 106 3.11 -2.82 5.26
N LYS A 107 4.21 -3.58 5.21
CA LYS A 107 5.36 -3.32 6.08
C LYS A 107 5.99 -1.96 5.77
N HIS A 108 6.15 -1.63 4.50
CA HIS A 108 6.68 -0.36 4.06
C HIS A 108 5.74 0.80 4.43
N PHE A 109 4.44 0.66 4.17
CA PHE A 109 3.46 1.69 4.54
C PHE A 109 3.45 1.95 6.05
N THR A 110 3.39 0.88 6.87
CA THR A 110 3.38 1.04 8.33
C THR A 110 4.68 1.62 8.87
N HIS A 111 5.81 1.40 8.19
CA HIS A 111 7.08 2.06 8.51
C HIS A 111 7.02 3.58 8.24
N LEU A 112 6.36 4.01 7.18
CA LEU A 112 6.20 5.43 6.81
C LEU A 112 5.08 6.14 7.58
N LEU A 113 4.18 5.40 8.20
CA LEU A 113 3.03 5.92 8.91
C LEU A 113 3.35 7.03 9.94
N PRO A 114 4.47 6.96 10.73
CA PRO A 114 4.86 8.05 11.63
C PRO A 114 5.17 9.38 10.93
N GLN A 115 5.47 9.35 9.65
CA GLN A 115 5.80 10.53 8.83
C GLN A 115 4.55 11.15 8.16
N CYS A 116 3.40 10.45 8.22
CA CYS A 116 2.15 10.96 7.66
C CYS A 116 1.66 12.18 8.45
N PRO A 117 1.09 13.20 7.77
CA PRO A 117 0.47 14.36 8.42
C PRO A 117 -0.61 13.97 9.43
N ASP A 118 -1.48 13.01 9.07
CA ASP A 118 -2.45 12.39 9.95
C ASP A 118 -2.41 10.86 9.83
N PRO A 119 -1.76 10.15 10.77
CA PRO A 119 -1.65 8.70 10.74
C PRO A 119 -2.99 7.94 10.86
N GLU A 120 -3.99 8.51 11.55
CA GLU A 120 -5.31 7.87 11.66
C GLU A 120 -6.04 7.86 10.32
N THR A 121 -6.08 9.00 9.66
CA THR A 121 -6.65 9.18 8.32
C THR A 121 -5.89 8.35 7.30
N ALA A 122 -4.55 8.35 7.35
CA ALA A 122 -3.71 7.54 6.45
C ALA A 122 -4.01 6.04 6.55
N LEU A 123 -4.26 5.52 7.77
CA LEU A 123 -4.64 4.12 7.96
C LEU A 123 -6.00 3.77 7.34
N LEU A 124 -6.98 4.68 7.44
CA LEU A 124 -8.30 4.47 6.83
C LEU A 124 -8.21 4.45 5.31
N HIS A 125 -7.57 5.45 4.73
CA HIS A 125 -7.39 5.58 3.29
C HIS A 125 -6.54 4.43 2.72
N PHE A 126 -5.53 3.97 3.46
CA PHE A 126 -4.71 2.83 3.05
C PHE A 126 -5.53 1.54 2.92
N ARG A 127 -6.50 1.31 3.79
CA ARG A 127 -7.41 0.16 3.68
C ARG A 127 -8.30 0.24 2.44
N GLU A 128 -8.84 1.40 2.14
CA GLU A 128 -9.61 1.63 0.93
C GLU A 128 -8.74 1.38 -0.30
N PHE A 129 -7.53 1.94 -0.31
CA PHE A 129 -6.53 1.70 -1.34
C PHE A 129 -6.20 0.21 -1.52
N LEU A 130 -5.98 -0.54 -0.44
CA LEU A 130 -5.73 -1.98 -0.50
C LEU A 130 -6.94 -2.75 -1.06
N GLY A 131 -8.16 -2.37 -0.67
CA GLY A 131 -9.39 -2.98 -1.18
C GLY A 131 -9.50 -2.84 -2.70
N GLU A 132 -9.25 -1.65 -3.22
CA GLU A 132 -9.24 -1.37 -4.66
C GLU A 132 -8.08 -2.08 -5.38
N LEU A 133 -6.87 -2.02 -4.81
CA LEU A 133 -5.69 -2.68 -5.36
C LEU A 133 -5.94 -4.19 -5.52
N PHE A 134 -6.36 -4.86 -4.46
CA PHE A 134 -6.55 -6.31 -4.45
C PHE A 134 -7.74 -6.78 -5.29
N SER A 135 -8.64 -5.89 -5.68
CA SER A 135 -9.69 -6.20 -6.63
C SER A 135 -9.20 -6.37 -8.07
N ARG A 136 -7.97 -5.92 -8.37
CA ARG A 136 -7.38 -5.96 -9.72
C ARG A 136 -6.68 -7.31 -9.96
N PRO A 137 -6.89 -7.95 -11.13
CA PRO A 137 -6.32 -9.28 -11.39
C PRO A 137 -4.79 -9.34 -11.37
N ASN A 138 -4.12 -8.26 -11.78
CA ASN A 138 -2.65 -8.19 -11.92
C ASN A 138 -2.00 -7.26 -10.88
N TRP A 139 -2.62 -7.07 -9.74
CA TRP A 139 -2.12 -6.15 -8.73
C TRP A 139 -0.67 -6.42 -8.25
N PRO A 140 -0.15 -7.67 -8.19
CA PRO A 140 1.25 -7.87 -7.80
C PRO A 140 2.25 -7.28 -8.81
N ASP A 141 1.89 -7.22 -10.10
CA ASP A 141 2.73 -6.60 -11.13
C ASP A 141 2.70 -5.06 -11.05
N GLU A 142 1.54 -4.51 -10.65
CA GLU A 142 1.40 -3.07 -10.42
C GLU A 142 2.23 -2.61 -9.20
N LEU A 143 2.45 -3.49 -8.22
CA LEU A 143 3.29 -3.20 -7.05
C LEU A 143 4.77 -3.02 -7.35
N ALA A 144 5.28 -3.51 -8.46
CA ALA A 144 6.70 -3.34 -8.81
C ALA A 144 7.11 -1.86 -8.86
N SER A 145 6.17 -0.96 -9.17
CA SER A 145 6.40 0.49 -9.10
C SER A 145 6.34 1.04 -7.66
N LEU A 146 5.59 0.38 -6.77
CA LEU A 146 5.45 0.78 -5.35
C LEU A 146 6.63 0.31 -4.48
N GLU A 147 7.55 -0.51 -5.01
CA GLU A 147 8.76 -0.93 -4.29
C GLU A 147 9.79 0.22 -4.15
N ARG A 148 9.62 1.28 -4.95
CA ARG A 148 10.47 2.49 -4.84
C ARG A 148 10.09 3.27 -3.59
N HIS A 149 11.11 3.58 -2.77
CA HIS A 149 10.92 4.31 -1.50
C HIS A 149 10.22 5.67 -1.70
N GLU A 150 10.61 6.41 -2.73
CA GLU A 150 10.04 7.73 -3.06
C GLU A 150 8.55 7.64 -3.39
N VAL A 151 8.13 6.57 -4.06
CA VAL A 151 6.73 6.30 -4.39
C VAL A 151 5.91 6.03 -3.14
N LEU A 152 6.43 5.20 -2.25
CA LEU A 152 5.76 4.88 -0.99
C LEU A 152 5.68 6.08 -0.05
N ASP A 153 6.72 6.92 0.02
CA ASP A 153 6.72 8.15 0.80
C ASP A 153 5.68 9.14 0.26
N ALA A 154 5.61 9.33 -1.07
CA ALA A 154 4.60 10.16 -1.71
C ALA A 154 3.19 9.63 -1.46
N LEU A 155 2.98 8.31 -1.56
CA LEU A 155 1.71 7.66 -1.26
C LEU A 155 1.32 7.84 0.21
N ALA A 156 2.25 7.64 1.15
CA ALA A 156 1.98 7.81 2.57
C ALA A 156 1.55 9.25 2.93
N ARG A 157 2.20 10.24 2.31
CA ARG A 157 1.82 11.66 2.46
C ARG A 157 0.44 11.94 1.87
N LEU A 158 0.16 11.42 0.67
CA LEU A 158 -1.13 11.56 0.00
C LEU A 158 -2.26 10.95 0.83
N LEU A 159 -2.06 9.73 1.35
CA LEU A 159 -3.03 9.03 2.19
C LEU A 159 -3.34 9.78 3.50
N GLY A 160 -2.37 10.53 4.03
CA GLY A 160 -2.54 11.34 5.25
C GLY A 160 -3.17 12.72 5.03
N VAL A 161 -3.67 13.05 3.84
CA VAL A 161 -4.38 14.31 3.59
C VAL A 161 -5.84 14.23 4.05
N SER A 162 -6.54 15.37 3.97
CA SER A 162 -7.93 15.46 4.42
C SER A 162 -8.85 14.52 3.64
N GLU A 163 -9.88 14.02 4.31
CA GLU A 163 -10.93 13.16 3.75
C GLU A 163 -11.55 13.73 2.47
N PHE A 164 -11.75 15.06 2.43
CA PHE A 164 -12.27 15.75 1.25
C PHE A 164 -11.36 15.62 0.01
N LEU A 165 -10.04 15.81 0.17
CA LEU A 165 -9.08 15.66 -0.92
C LEU A 165 -8.95 14.20 -1.36
N TRP A 166 -9.06 13.27 -0.43
CA TRP A 166 -9.05 11.85 -0.70
C TRP A 166 -10.28 11.41 -1.49
N ASP A 167 -11.48 11.78 -1.05
CA ASP A 167 -12.74 11.46 -1.72
C ASP A 167 -12.79 12.03 -3.14
N ASP A 168 -12.39 13.29 -3.33
CA ASP A 168 -12.35 13.91 -4.66
C ASP A 168 -11.29 13.27 -5.55
N PHE A 169 -10.10 13.01 -5.00
CA PHE A 169 -8.99 12.44 -5.75
C PHE A 169 -9.26 10.98 -6.13
N LEU A 170 -9.70 10.13 -5.20
CA LEU A 170 -9.97 8.72 -5.48
C LEU A 170 -11.25 8.52 -6.28
N ARG A 171 -12.32 9.22 -5.95
CA ARG A 171 -13.59 9.08 -6.65
C ARG A 171 -13.50 9.50 -8.14
N MET A 172 -12.62 10.47 -8.43
CA MET A 172 -12.40 10.99 -9.77
C MET A 172 -11.25 10.34 -10.53
N GLN A 173 -10.27 9.76 -9.83
CA GLN A 173 -8.97 9.37 -10.38
C GLN A 173 -8.54 7.93 -10.06
N HIS A 174 -9.45 7.05 -9.60
CA HIS A 174 -9.11 5.66 -9.28
C HIS A 174 -8.33 4.93 -10.38
N ALA A 175 -8.68 5.19 -11.65
CA ALA A 175 -7.99 4.63 -12.80
C ALA A 175 -6.58 5.23 -13.00
N ASN A 176 -6.33 6.43 -12.47
CA ASN A 176 -5.10 7.21 -12.71
C ASN A 176 -4.14 7.22 -11.53
N LEU A 177 -4.53 6.71 -10.35
CA LEU A 177 -3.66 6.68 -9.18
C LEU A 177 -2.36 5.91 -9.47
N PHE A 178 -2.45 4.74 -10.10
CA PHE A 178 -1.29 3.92 -10.42
C PHE A 178 -0.37 4.52 -11.48
N PRO A 179 -0.87 5.12 -12.58
CA PRO A 179 -0.02 5.91 -13.48
C PRO A 179 0.68 7.08 -12.78
N VAL A 180 -0.03 7.83 -11.93
CA VAL A 180 0.53 8.96 -11.16
C VAL A 180 1.62 8.49 -10.20
N VAL A 181 1.40 7.36 -9.51
CA VAL A 181 2.38 6.76 -8.59
C VAL A 181 3.57 6.15 -9.33
N ARG A 182 3.42 5.74 -10.61
CA ARG A 182 4.53 5.26 -11.45
C ARG A 182 5.53 6.37 -11.79
N ASP A 183 5.10 7.60 -11.88
CA ASP A 183 5.87 8.72 -12.38
C ASP A 183 6.16 9.76 -11.28
N VAL A 184 6.74 9.29 -10.16
CA VAL A 184 7.06 10.13 -8.98
C VAL A 184 8.04 11.23 -9.31
N ASP A 185 8.94 11.01 -10.26
CA ASP A 185 9.86 12.04 -10.74
C ASP A 185 9.08 13.21 -11.38
N ASP A 186 7.95 12.92 -12.01
CA ASP A 186 7.01 13.93 -12.52
C ASP A 186 6.19 14.61 -11.39
N LEU A 187 5.89 13.91 -10.30
CA LEU A 187 5.21 14.48 -9.12
C LEU A 187 6.13 15.36 -8.27
N ALA A 188 7.41 15.02 -8.19
CA ALA A 188 8.41 15.81 -7.47
C ALA A 188 8.77 17.11 -8.20
N ALA A 189 8.61 17.15 -9.52
CA ALA A 189 8.80 18.34 -10.33
C ALA A 189 7.50 19.19 -10.32
N ALA A 190 7.45 20.20 -9.48
CA ALA A 190 6.36 21.20 -9.54
C ALA A 190 6.32 21.80 -10.97
N ARG A 191 5.39 21.32 -11.79
CA ARG A 191 5.22 21.84 -13.16
C ARG A 191 4.72 23.28 -13.09
N THR A 192 5.39 24.15 -13.81
CA THR A 192 4.94 25.53 -13.94
C THR A 192 3.61 25.58 -14.71
N ARG A 193 2.82 26.63 -14.46
CA ARG A 193 1.56 26.86 -15.21
C ARG A 193 1.78 26.79 -16.73
N THR A 194 2.92 27.29 -17.22
CA THR A 194 3.25 27.28 -18.65
C THR A 194 3.47 25.86 -19.19
N GLN A 195 4.13 25.00 -18.41
CA GLN A 195 4.33 23.59 -18.76
C GLN A 195 3.00 22.81 -18.77
N LEU A 196 2.15 23.04 -17.76
CA LEU A 196 0.80 22.43 -17.72
C LEU A 196 -0.05 22.87 -18.91
N GLN A 197 -0.02 24.14 -19.26
CA GLN A 197 -0.76 24.66 -20.43
C GLN A 197 -0.23 24.08 -21.75
N ALA A 198 1.07 23.87 -21.89
CA ALA A 198 1.65 23.26 -23.08
C ALA A 198 1.24 21.80 -23.23
N LEU A 199 1.30 21.00 -22.15
CA LEU A 199 0.86 19.61 -22.11
C LEU A 199 -0.61 19.49 -22.47
N LEU A 200 -1.49 20.26 -21.81
CA LEU A 200 -2.92 20.26 -22.07
C LEU A 200 -3.23 20.61 -23.54
N ARG A 201 -2.52 21.60 -24.09
CA ARG A 201 -2.70 21.99 -25.49
C ARG A 201 -2.32 20.86 -26.43
N THR A 202 -1.23 20.13 -26.16
CA THR A 202 -0.80 18.98 -26.97
C THR A 202 -1.85 17.86 -26.94
N GLU A 203 -2.42 17.55 -25.78
CA GLU A 203 -3.47 16.52 -25.66
C GLU A 203 -4.78 16.92 -26.36
N ILE A 204 -5.18 18.18 -26.24
CA ILE A 204 -6.39 18.69 -26.90
C ILE A 204 -6.21 18.72 -28.43
N GLU A 205 -5.03 19.10 -28.93
CA GLU A 205 -4.71 19.13 -30.34
C GLU A 205 -4.63 17.73 -30.97
N ALA A 206 -4.19 16.73 -30.17
CA ALA A 206 -4.15 15.33 -30.59
C ALA A 206 -5.52 14.64 -30.58
N ALA A 207 -6.51 15.20 -29.90
CA ALA A 207 -7.83 14.60 -29.75
C ALA A 207 -8.67 14.75 -31.06
N PRO A 208 -9.19 13.64 -31.63
CA PRO A 208 -9.80 13.62 -32.95
C PRO A 208 -11.16 14.35 -33.01
N ASP A 209 -11.87 14.42 -31.91
CA ASP A 209 -13.22 15.00 -31.84
C ASP A 209 -13.49 15.74 -30.52
N VAL A 210 -14.72 16.32 -30.41
CA VAL A 210 -15.12 17.09 -29.22
C VAL A 210 -15.27 16.23 -27.97
N ALA A 211 -15.68 14.96 -28.11
CA ALA A 211 -15.83 14.04 -26.99
C ALA A 211 -14.45 13.68 -26.44
N ALA A 212 -13.51 13.31 -27.28
CA ALA A 212 -12.13 13.03 -26.92
C ALA A 212 -11.42 14.25 -26.28
N ARG A 213 -11.71 15.48 -26.76
CA ARG A 213 -11.20 16.71 -26.13
C ARG A 213 -11.75 16.94 -24.73
N LYS A 214 -13.04 16.64 -24.53
CA LYS A 214 -13.67 16.72 -23.20
C LYS A 214 -13.07 15.70 -22.25
N ASP A 215 -12.81 14.49 -22.73
CA ASP A 215 -12.19 13.43 -21.93
C ASP A 215 -10.73 13.78 -21.57
N ALA A 216 -9.95 14.33 -22.51
CA ALA A 216 -8.62 14.85 -22.25
C ALA A 216 -8.62 15.98 -21.21
N LEU A 217 -9.56 16.92 -21.30
CA LEU A 217 -9.74 17.98 -20.30
C LEU A 217 -10.12 17.46 -18.92
N ASN A 218 -10.95 16.43 -18.84
CA ASN A 218 -11.34 15.82 -17.58
C ASN A 218 -10.21 15.00 -16.96
N ALA A 219 -9.42 14.31 -17.78
CA ALA A 219 -8.24 13.56 -17.33
C ALA A 219 -7.10 14.47 -16.86
N PHE A 220 -7.03 15.71 -17.35
CA PHE A 220 -5.98 16.68 -17.00
C PHE A 220 -6.23 17.41 -15.66
N LYS A 221 -7.39 17.24 -15.05
CA LYS A 221 -7.68 17.84 -13.74
C LYS A 221 -6.89 17.16 -12.64
#